data_73956a3ce87d5de68308c1afb73ad648
#
_entry.id   73956a3ce87d5de68308c1afb73ad648
#
_cell.length_a   1.000
_cell.length_b   1.000
_cell.length_c   1.000
_cell.angle_alpha   90.00
_cell.angle_beta   90.00
_cell.angle_gamma   90.00
#
_symmetry.space_group_name_H-M   'P 1'
#
loop_
_entity.id
_entity.type
_entity.pdbx_description
1 polymer ?
#
loop_
_entity_poly.entity_id
_entity_poly.type
_entity_poly.pdbx_seq_one_letter_code
_entity_poly.pdbx_strand_id
1 'polypeptide(L)'
;MRPTGNAAIWVTEALVAAAEDIYDETKLAAEQLCREAFAADFVTASLRFSRSFPEPLPSMALYRLYRGVDARDVAQAFTSALEAQLLQFEALNISAATPFLQGDCQALFADAPAVLQQRCPAFVAAFAKRGWPLPQSIDRVYAIDRAREVLGFAPAYSWQQALATAA
;
A
#
# COMPACT_ATOMS: atom_id res chain seq x y z
N MET A 1 -3.46 -10.89 7.98
CA MET A 1 -4.61 -11.29 7.11
C MET A 1 -4.10 -12.12 5.94
N ARG A 2 -4.55 -13.37 5.80
CA ARG A 2 -4.19 -14.30 4.72
C ARG A 2 -5.32 -14.38 3.69
N PRO A 3 -5.02 -14.58 2.40
CA PRO A 3 -6.06 -14.85 1.41
C PRO A 3 -6.86 -16.09 1.83
N THR A 4 -8.17 -15.97 1.90
CA THR A 4 -9.07 -17.09 2.22
C THR A 4 -9.58 -17.81 0.97
N GLY A 5 -9.03 -17.50 -0.21
CA GLY A 5 -9.46 -18.02 -1.51
C GLY A 5 -8.33 -18.03 -2.54
N ASN A 6 -8.69 -18.21 -3.80
CA ASN A 6 -7.79 -18.29 -4.95
C ASN A 6 -7.60 -16.93 -5.64
N ALA A 7 -7.63 -15.83 -4.90
CA ALA A 7 -7.43 -14.47 -5.40
C ALA A 7 -6.66 -13.61 -4.42
N ALA A 8 -5.91 -12.63 -4.94
CA ALA A 8 -5.30 -11.58 -4.14
C ALA A 8 -6.37 -10.73 -3.46
N ILE A 9 -6.04 -10.19 -2.28
CA ILE A 9 -6.93 -9.28 -1.56
C ILE A 9 -6.73 -7.86 -2.10
N TRP A 10 -7.79 -7.21 -2.55
CA TRP A 10 -7.80 -5.78 -2.83
C TRP A 10 -8.06 -5.03 -1.53
N VAL A 11 -6.99 -4.48 -0.94
CA VAL A 11 -7.02 -3.89 0.40
C VAL A 11 -7.51 -2.46 0.31
N THR A 12 -8.77 -2.23 0.68
CA THR A 12 -9.36 -0.90 0.88
C THR A 12 -9.56 -0.63 2.36
N GLU A 13 -9.92 0.59 2.72
CA GLU A 13 -10.24 1.00 4.09
C GLU A 13 -11.49 0.31 4.65
N ALA A 14 -12.41 -0.11 3.76
CA ALA A 14 -13.63 -0.84 4.13
C ALA A 14 -13.36 -2.31 4.52
N LEU A 15 -12.15 -2.82 4.25
CA LEU A 15 -11.80 -4.17 4.62
C LEU A 15 -11.75 -4.31 6.14
N VAL A 16 -12.59 -5.20 6.67
CA VAL A 16 -12.60 -5.49 8.11
C VAL A 16 -11.31 -6.19 8.49
N ALA A 17 -10.47 -5.53 9.27
CA ALA A 17 -9.25 -6.10 9.79
C ALA A 17 -9.58 -7.13 10.88
N ALA A 18 -9.09 -8.36 10.73
CA ALA A 18 -9.11 -9.36 11.79
C ALA A 18 -7.73 -9.38 12.46
N ALA A 19 -7.69 -9.19 13.76
CA ALA A 19 -6.45 -9.31 14.53
C ALA A 19 -5.99 -10.77 14.54
N GLU A 20 -4.72 -11.01 14.25
CA GLU A 20 -4.08 -12.31 14.30
C GLU A 20 -3.12 -12.42 15.50
N ASP A 21 -2.70 -11.28 16.04
CA ASP A 21 -1.79 -11.19 17.19
C ASP A 21 -2.01 -9.91 18.01
N ILE A 22 -1.26 -9.79 19.11
CA ILE A 22 -1.35 -8.64 20.03
C ILE A 22 -0.96 -7.31 19.34
N TYR A 23 -0.12 -7.34 18.32
CA TYR A 23 0.22 -6.15 17.56
C TYR A 23 -1.00 -5.64 16.80
N ASP A 24 -1.69 -6.51 16.09
CA ASP A 24 -2.90 -6.17 15.35
C ASP A 24 -4.00 -5.66 16.30
N GLU A 25 -4.22 -6.34 17.44
CA GLU A 25 -5.17 -5.90 18.46
C GLU A 25 -4.89 -4.49 18.96
N THR A 26 -3.63 -4.19 19.28
CA THR A 26 -3.23 -2.88 19.79
C THR A 26 -3.38 -1.78 18.73
N LYS A 27 -3.11 -2.08 17.46
CA LYS A 27 -3.30 -1.13 16.36
C LYS A 27 -4.78 -0.83 16.08
N LEU A 28 -5.63 -1.86 16.12
CA LEU A 28 -7.07 -1.67 15.97
C LEU A 28 -7.66 -0.88 17.15
N ALA A 29 -7.23 -1.17 18.38
CA ALA A 29 -7.64 -0.41 19.56
C ALA A 29 -7.20 1.06 19.48
N ALA A 30 -5.96 1.33 19.07
CA ALA A 30 -5.46 2.70 18.89
C ALA A 30 -6.27 3.47 17.82
N GLU A 31 -6.60 2.82 16.70
CA GLU A 31 -7.43 3.44 15.66
C GLU A 31 -8.84 3.72 16.16
N GLN A 32 -9.42 2.81 16.95
CA GLN A 32 -10.74 3.01 17.56
C GLN A 32 -10.74 4.19 18.54
N LEU A 33 -9.71 4.30 19.38
CA LEU A 33 -9.54 5.45 20.28
C LEU A 33 -9.44 6.78 19.51
N CYS A 34 -8.69 6.81 18.41
CA CYS A 34 -8.61 7.99 17.55
C CYS A 34 -9.97 8.34 16.94
N ARG A 35 -10.75 7.35 16.53
CA ARG A 35 -12.10 7.53 16.00
C ARG A 35 -13.05 8.10 17.04
N GLU A 36 -13.01 7.60 18.27
CA GLU A 36 -13.84 8.06 19.39
C GLU A 36 -13.46 9.46 19.88
N ALA A 37 -12.16 9.80 19.77
CA ALA A 37 -11.64 11.11 20.15
C ALA A 37 -11.93 12.21 19.12
N PHE A 38 -12.37 11.86 17.89
CA PHE A 38 -12.65 12.87 16.87
C PHE A 38 -13.77 13.82 17.31
N ALA A 39 -13.49 15.12 17.29
CA ALA A 39 -14.44 16.18 17.56
C ALA A 39 -14.11 17.41 16.69
N ALA A 40 -15.00 18.40 16.65
CA ALA A 40 -14.81 19.60 15.83
C ALA A 40 -13.56 20.41 16.22
N ASP A 41 -13.16 20.35 17.48
CA ASP A 41 -11.98 21.00 18.06
C ASP A 41 -10.79 20.04 18.27
N PHE A 42 -10.96 18.76 17.97
CA PHE A 42 -9.92 17.74 18.06
C PHE A 42 -9.97 16.77 16.89
N VAL A 43 -9.38 17.17 15.77
CA VAL A 43 -9.38 16.39 14.53
C VAL A 43 -8.33 15.28 14.61
N THR A 44 -8.76 14.05 14.35
CA THR A 44 -7.91 12.86 14.33
C THR A 44 -8.07 12.10 13.00
N ALA A 45 -7.00 11.45 12.56
CA ALA A 45 -7.01 10.55 11.41
C ALA A 45 -6.05 9.37 11.65
N SER A 46 -6.32 8.24 11.03
CA SER A 46 -5.43 7.07 11.03
C SER A 46 -4.81 6.89 9.64
N LEU A 47 -3.49 6.97 9.54
CA LEU A 47 -2.75 6.68 8.32
C LEU A 47 -2.23 5.23 8.39
N ARG A 48 -2.87 4.33 7.64
CA ARG A 48 -2.51 2.91 7.56
C ARG A 48 -1.47 2.72 6.47
N PHE A 49 -0.17 2.87 6.83
CA PHE A 49 0.85 2.68 5.79
C PHE A 49 1.17 1.21 5.56
N SER A 50 1.35 0.91 4.27
CA SER A 50 1.86 -0.37 3.82
C SER A 50 3.34 -0.51 4.21
N ARG A 51 4.02 -1.57 3.77
CA ARG A 51 5.39 -1.88 4.16
C ARG A 51 6.37 -0.76 3.81
N SER A 52 7.06 -0.19 4.81
CA SER A 52 8.03 0.90 4.67
C SER A 52 9.37 0.59 5.34
N PHE A 53 9.74 -0.68 5.43
CA PHE A 53 11.02 -1.11 6.01
C PHE A 53 12.13 -1.12 4.96
N PRO A 54 13.42 -0.97 5.38
CA PRO A 54 14.56 -1.32 4.54
C PRO A 54 14.48 -2.80 4.15
N GLU A 55 14.57 -3.05 2.85
CA GLU A 55 14.49 -4.39 2.26
C GLU A 55 15.63 -4.57 1.26
N PRO A 56 16.00 -5.81 0.91
CA PRO A 56 16.80 -6.04 -0.27
C PRO A 56 16.17 -5.38 -1.50
N LEU A 57 17.00 -4.76 -2.33
CA LEU A 57 16.55 -3.94 -3.45
C LEU A 57 15.49 -4.60 -4.36
N PRO A 58 15.61 -5.91 -4.73
CA PRO A 58 14.57 -6.57 -5.51
C PRO A 58 13.20 -6.57 -4.80
N SER A 59 13.20 -6.88 -3.50
CA SER A 59 11.97 -6.91 -2.69
C SER A 59 11.36 -5.51 -2.56
N MET A 60 12.19 -4.50 -2.29
CA MET A 60 11.73 -3.13 -2.17
C MET A 60 11.11 -2.62 -3.47
N ALA A 61 11.77 -2.83 -4.63
CA ALA A 61 11.24 -2.45 -5.92
C ALA A 61 9.92 -3.18 -6.23
N LEU A 62 9.86 -4.49 -5.97
CA LEU A 62 8.67 -5.29 -6.16
C LEU A 62 7.50 -4.83 -5.27
N TYR A 63 7.75 -4.58 -3.97
CA TYR A 63 6.71 -4.17 -3.04
C TYR A 63 6.11 -2.81 -3.38
N ARG A 64 6.87 -1.90 -4.04
CA ARG A 64 6.35 -0.62 -4.55
C ARG A 64 5.25 -0.77 -5.61
N LEU A 65 5.02 -1.99 -6.13
CA LEU A 65 3.91 -2.24 -7.05
C LEU A 65 2.59 -2.52 -6.33
N TYR A 66 2.61 -3.03 -5.07
CA TYR A 66 1.36 -3.52 -4.48
C TYR A 66 1.21 -3.42 -2.96
N ARG A 67 2.31 -3.32 -2.19
CA ARG A 67 2.27 -3.36 -0.72
C ARG A 67 3.39 -2.57 -0.04
N GLY A 68 4.09 -1.73 -0.75
CA GLY A 68 5.20 -0.96 -0.21
C GLY A 68 5.01 0.54 -0.42
N VAL A 69 5.58 1.35 0.48
CA VAL A 69 5.59 2.81 0.39
C VAL A 69 6.96 3.34 0.76
N ASP A 70 7.39 4.44 0.14
CA ASP A 70 8.62 5.15 0.50
C ASP A 70 8.40 6.00 1.75
N ALA A 71 9.40 6.10 2.63
CA ALA A 71 9.32 6.94 3.82
C ALA A 71 9.05 8.42 3.48
N ARG A 72 9.51 8.89 2.33
CA ARG A 72 9.24 10.25 1.85
C ARG A 72 7.78 10.46 1.45
N ASP A 73 7.15 9.45 0.83
CA ASP A 73 5.71 9.47 0.54
C ASP A 73 4.89 9.37 1.83
N VAL A 74 5.36 8.60 2.83
CA VAL A 74 4.75 8.57 4.17
C VAL A 74 4.81 9.95 4.81
N ALA A 75 5.97 10.62 4.79
CA ALA A 75 6.12 11.99 5.32
C ALA A 75 5.19 12.98 4.61
N GLN A 76 5.06 12.88 3.28
CA GLN A 76 4.11 13.70 2.52
C GLN A 76 2.66 13.43 2.97
N ALA A 77 2.26 12.17 3.17
CA ALA A 77 0.93 11.84 3.65
C ALA A 77 0.61 12.46 5.01
N PHE A 78 1.58 12.47 5.94
CA PHE A 78 1.44 13.18 7.23
C PHE A 78 1.26 14.69 7.04
N THR A 79 2.08 15.32 6.19
CA THR A 79 1.95 16.75 5.90
C THR A 79 0.57 17.05 5.31
N SER A 80 0.13 16.29 4.29
CA SER A 80 -1.19 16.46 3.70
C SER A 80 -2.33 16.27 4.71
N ALA A 81 -2.19 15.30 5.63
CA ALA A 81 -3.20 15.06 6.67
C ALA A 81 -3.29 16.20 7.69
N LEU A 82 -2.17 16.85 8.03
CA LEU A 82 -2.15 18.02 8.92
C LEU A 82 -2.78 19.25 8.27
N GLU A 83 -2.71 19.38 6.94
CA GLU A 83 -3.29 20.49 6.18
C GLU A 83 -4.75 20.24 5.78
N ALA A 84 -5.21 18.99 5.82
CA ALA A 84 -6.55 18.61 5.42
C ALA A 84 -7.62 19.11 6.42
N GLN A 85 -8.72 19.63 5.89
CA GLN A 85 -9.90 20.00 6.67
C GLN A 85 -10.85 18.79 6.77
N LEU A 86 -10.56 17.86 7.69
CA LEU A 86 -11.37 16.68 7.88
C LEU A 86 -12.65 17.00 8.66
N LEU A 87 -13.79 16.65 8.09
CA LEU A 87 -15.12 16.83 8.71
C LEU A 87 -15.58 15.62 9.52
N GLN A 88 -14.85 14.51 9.41
CA GLN A 88 -15.07 13.25 10.12
C GLN A 88 -13.75 12.53 10.31
N PHE A 89 -13.72 11.53 11.19
CA PHE A 89 -12.58 10.64 11.30
C PHE A 89 -12.34 9.88 9.98
N GLU A 90 -11.11 9.89 9.53
CA GLU A 90 -10.68 9.13 8.35
C GLU A 90 -9.61 8.09 8.74
N ALA A 91 -9.76 6.87 8.22
CA ALA A 91 -8.70 5.88 8.17
C ALA A 91 -8.29 5.73 6.71
N LEU A 92 -7.02 5.94 6.39
CA LEU A 92 -6.55 6.08 5.01
C LEU A 92 -5.37 5.14 4.73
N ASN A 93 -5.45 4.34 3.69
CA ASN A 93 -4.34 3.51 3.24
C ASN A 93 -3.28 4.38 2.54
N ILE A 94 -2.04 4.28 2.99
CA ILE A 94 -0.88 4.98 2.42
C ILE A 94 0.07 3.93 1.85
N SER A 95 0.14 3.89 0.52
CA SER A 95 0.97 2.95 -0.25
C SER A 95 1.50 3.63 -1.52
N ALA A 96 2.49 3.04 -2.19
CA ALA A 96 2.85 3.48 -3.53
C ALA A 96 1.67 3.25 -4.51
N ALA A 97 1.66 4.02 -5.60
CA ALA A 97 0.66 3.82 -6.65
C ALA A 97 0.83 2.43 -7.29
N THR A 98 -0.24 1.66 -7.30
CA THR A 98 -0.26 0.35 -7.96
C THR A 98 -0.62 0.46 -9.44
N PRO A 99 0.02 -0.32 -10.34
CA PRO A 99 -0.39 -0.43 -11.73
C PRO A 99 -1.53 -1.43 -11.94
N PHE A 100 -1.87 -2.21 -10.90
CA PHE A 100 -2.89 -3.26 -10.97
C PHE A 100 -4.29 -2.69 -10.80
N LEU A 101 -5.27 -3.44 -11.30
CA LEU A 101 -6.70 -3.19 -11.13
C LEU A 101 -7.30 -4.25 -10.22
N GLN A 102 -8.42 -3.93 -9.57
CA GLN A 102 -9.13 -4.89 -8.72
C GLN A 102 -9.51 -6.18 -9.47
N GLY A 103 -9.85 -6.07 -10.77
CA GLY A 103 -10.14 -7.21 -11.62
C GLY A 103 -8.96 -8.14 -11.89
N ASP A 104 -7.72 -7.71 -11.60
CA ASP A 104 -6.52 -8.54 -11.77
C ASP A 104 -6.30 -9.53 -10.59
N CYS A 105 -7.05 -9.40 -9.48
CA CYS A 105 -6.77 -10.11 -8.23
C CYS A 105 -6.69 -11.64 -8.36
N GLN A 106 -7.57 -12.25 -9.16
CA GLN A 106 -7.53 -13.70 -9.39
C GLN A 106 -6.27 -14.10 -10.17
N ALA A 107 -5.93 -13.37 -11.24
CA ALA A 107 -4.75 -13.62 -12.04
C ALA A 107 -3.44 -13.32 -11.27
N LEU A 108 -3.39 -12.26 -10.46
CA LEU A 108 -2.26 -11.95 -9.59
C LEU A 108 -1.95 -13.08 -8.60
N PHE A 109 -2.98 -13.74 -8.09
CA PHE A 109 -2.79 -14.87 -7.19
C PHE A 109 -2.33 -16.13 -7.91
N ALA A 110 -2.87 -16.40 -9.11
CA ALA A 110 -2.61 -17.61 -9.87
C ALA A 110 -1.32 -17.56 -10.72
N ASP A 111 -1.04 -16.41 -11.36
CA ASP A 111 0.08 -16.19 -12.28
C ASP A 111 0.49 -14.71 -12.29
N ALA A 112 1.19 -14.29 -11.23
CA ALA A 112 1.66 -12.92 -11.13
C ALA A 112 2.61 -12.50 -12.27
N PRO A 113 3.51 -13.36 -12.80
CA PRO A 113 4.37 -13.01 -13.93
C PRO A 113 3.59 -12.54 -15.16
N ALA A 114 2.50 -13.21 -15.53
CA ALA A 114 1.68 -12.82 -16.68
C ALA A 114 1.04 -11.44 -16.49
N VAL A 115 0.51 -11.16 -15.28
CA VAL A 115 -0.08 -9.85 -14.96
C VAL A 115 0.99 -8.76 -14.93
N LEU A 116 2.17 -9.03 -14.35
CA LEU A 116 3.30 -8.10 -14.35
C LEU A 116 3.74 -7.77 -15.78
N GLN A 117 3.81 -8.76 -16.67
CA GLN A 117 4.15 -8.53 -18.07
C GLN A 117 3.10 -7.66 -18.77
N GLN A 118 1.82 -7.82 -18.45
CA GLN A 118 0.73 -7.03 -19.03
C GLN A 118 0.69 -5.59 -18.49
N ARG A 119 0.83 -5.41 -17.15
CA ARG A 119 0.61 -4.12 -16.45
C ARG A 119 1.88 -3.28 -16.34
N CYS A 120 3.03 -3.89 -16.25
CA CYS A 120 4.32 -3.21 -16.04
C CYS A 120 5.47 -3.88 -16.80
N PRO A 121 5.44 -3.96 -18.15
CA PRO A 121 6.50 -4.63 -18.93
C PRO A 121 7.89 -4.02 -18.68
N ALA A 122 7.97 -2.71 -18.41
CA ALA A 122 9.22 -2.04 -18.07
C ALA A 122 9.85 -2.55 -16.75
N PHE A 123 9.01 -2.88 -15.74
CA PHE A 123 9.47 -3.50 -14.50
C PHE A 123 10.02 -4.91 -14.75
N VAL A 124 9.31 -5.72 -15.54
CA VAL A 124 9.74 -7.08 -15.91
C VAL A 124 11.09 -7.03 -16.65
N ALA A 125 11.25 -6.13 -17.61
CA ALA A 125 12.52 -5.94 -18.31
C ALA A 125 13.65 -5.51 -17.38
N ALA A 126 13.37 -4.61 -16.42
CA ALA A 126 14.35 -4.15 -15.43
C ALA A 126 14.81 -5.28 -14.49
N PHE A 127 13.89 -6.18 -14.10
CA PHE A 127 14.18 -7.36 -13.29
C PHE A 127 14.99 -8.40 -14.08
N ALA A 128 14.57 -8.71 -15.31
CA ALA A 128 15.29 -9.64 -16.19
C ALA A 128 16.73 -9.20 -16.45
N LYS A 129 16.95 -7.89 -16.72
CA LYS A 129 18.30 -7.32 -16.91
C LYS A 129 19.24 -7.54 -15.71
N ARG A 130 18.66 -7.67 -14.49
CA ARG A 130 19.40 -7.87 -13.23
C ARG A 130 19.46 -9.33 -12.80
N GLY A 131 18.86 -10.25 -13.56
CA GLY A 131 18.75 -11.66 -13.20
C GLY A 131 17.86 -11.92 -11.97
N TRP A 132 16.92 -11.01 -11.66
CA TRP A 132 16.04 -11.16 -10.51
C TRP A 132 14.76 -11.90 -10.88
N PRO A 133 14.34 -12.89 -10.06
CA PRO A 133 13.12 -13.63 -10.32
C PRO A 133 11.88 -12.78 -10.04
N LEU A 134 10.83 -13.00 -10.83
CA LEU A 134 9.49 -12.48 -10.52
C LEU A 134 8.79 -13.39 -9.50
N PRO A 135 7.88 -12.85 -8.68
CA PRO A 135 7.05 -13.65 -7.79
C PRO A 135 6.08 -14.49 -8.61
N GLN A 136 5.82 -15.72 -8.19
CA GLN A 136 4.83 -16.58 -8.84
C GLN A 136 3.40 -16.15 -8.51
N SER A 137 3.20 -15.55 -7.33
CA SER A 137 1.91 -15.11 -6.82
C SER A 137 2.05 -13.79 -6.08
N ILE A 138 1.03 -12.94 -6.17
CA ILE A 138 0.84 -11.74 -5.36
C ILE A 138 -0.46 -11.93 -4.57
N ASP A 139 -0.36 -11.83 -3.25
CA ASP A 139 -1.45 -12.16 -2.32
C ASP A 139 -2.37 -10.99 -1.98
N ARG A 140 -1.92 -9.75 -2.20
CA ARG A 140 -2.69 -8.53 -1.89
C ARG A 140 -2.21 -7.33 -2.68
N VAL A 141 -3.09 -6.35 -2.85
CA VAL A 141 -2.79 -5.03 -3.42
C VAL A 141 -3.44 -3.96 -2.57
N TYR A 142 -2.68 -2.94 -2.16
CA TYR A 142 -3.21 -1.81 -1.41
C TYR A 142 -3.77 -0.74 -2.33
N ALA A 143 -5.06 -0.46 -2.22
CA ALA A 143 -5.71 0.68 -2.86
C ALA A 143 -5.47 1.95 -2.04
N ILE A 144 -5.27 3.08 -2.72
CA ILE A 144 -5.03 4.40 -2.10
C ILE A 144 -6.04 5.45 -2.59
N ASP A 145 -7.15 4.99 -3.17
CA ASP A 145 -8.12 5.90 -3.80
C ASP A 145 -8.72 6.87 -2.79
N ARG A 146 -9.01 6.39 -1.57
CA ARG A 146 -9.53 7.24 -0.50
C ARG A 146 -8.50 8.28 -0.03
N ALA A 147 -7.22 7.91 0.09
CA ALA A 147 -6.16 8.87 0.43
C ALA A 147 -5.97 9.94 -0.67
N ARG A 148 -6.12 9.56 -1.93
CA ARG A 148 -6.12 10.53 -3.06
C ARG A 148 -7.28 11.50 -2.95
N GLU A 149 -8.48 11.01 -2.71
CA GLU A 149 -9.69 11.81 -2.61
C GLU A 149 -9.63 12.79 -1.43
N VAL A 150 -9.25 12.31 -0.25
CA VAL A 150 -9.32 13.07 1.01
C VAL A 150 -8.12 13.99 1.21
N LEU A 151 -6.91 13.52 0.86
CA LEU A 151 -5.66 14.22 1.13
C LEU A 151 -4.99 14.79 -0.12
N GLY A 152 -5.49 14.49 -1.33
CA GLY A 152 -4.73 14.74 -2.56
C GLY A 152 -3.43 13.91 -2.62
N PHE A 153 -3.34 12.79 -1.88
CA PHE A 153 -2.13 11.98 -1.78
C PHE A 153 -1.67 11.45 -3.14
N ALA A 154 -0.46 11.83 -3.56
CA ALA A 154 0.13 11.44 -4.83
C ALA A 154 1.56 10.91 -4.60
N PRO A 155 1.72 9.59 -4.30
CA PRO A 155 3.05 9.02 -4.04
C PRO A 155 3.95 9.15 -5.26
N ALA A 156 5.17 9.70 -5.06
CA ALA A 156 6.12 10.01 -6.09
C ALA A 156 7.26 8.99 -6.22
N TYR A 157 7.48 8.18 -5.19
CA TYR A 157 8.62 7.28 -5.09
C TYR A 157 8.23 5.83 -5.40
N SER A 158 8.15 5.54 -6.70
CA SER A 158 7.80 4.22 -7.23
C SER A 158 8.99 3.23 -7.24
N TRP A 159 8.83 2.10 -7.90
CA TRP A 159 9.88 1.11 -8.11
C TRP A 159 11.06 1.67 -8.93
N GLN A 160 10.82 2.62 -9.85
CA GLN A 160 11.89 3.24 -10.65
C GLN A 160 12.86 4.01 -9.73
N GLN A 161 12.33 4.80 -8.81
CA GLN A 161 13.15 5.55 -7.84
C GLN A 161 13.88 4.59 -6.88
N ALA A 162 13.26 3.48 -6.48
CA ALA A 162 13.93 2.45 -5.69
C ALA A 162 15.17 1.88 -6.42
N LEU A 163 15.05 1.63 -7.73
CA LEU A 163 16.17 1.14 -8.54
C LEU A 163 17.24 2.21 -8.82
N ALA A 164 16.85 3.48 -8.92
CA ALA A 164 17.78 4.57 -9.20
C ALA A 164 18.65 4.96 -7.98
N THR A 165 18.15 4.77 -6.76
CA THR A 165 18.87 5.11 -5.52
C THR A 165 20.01 4.12 -5.19
N ALA A 166 20.06 2.98 -5.89
CA ALA A 166 21.04 1.91 -5.66
C ALA A 166 22.10 1.80 -6.78
N ALA A 167 22.14 2.73 -7.71
CA ALA A 167 23.16 2.88 -8.76
C ALA A 167 24.17 3.94 -8.34
#